data_03b58fec1c8dc7d77ace957eac0975b1
#
_entry.id   03b58fec1c8dc7d77ace957eac0975b1
#
_cell.length_a   1.000
_cell.length_b   1.000
_cell.length_c   1.000
_cell.angle_alpha   90.00
_cell.angle_beta   90.00
_cell.angle_gamma   90.00
#
_symmetry.space_group_name_H-M   'P 1'
#
loop_
_entity.id
_entity.type
_entity.pdbx_description
1 polymer ?
#
loop_
_entity_poly.entity_id
_entity_poly.type
_entity_poly.pdbx_seq_one_letter_code
_entity_poly.pdbx_strand_id
1 'polypeptide(L)'
;INILEKIQNKGVIETAHRILSLMNKIYMFAVTKEYIEHNIIADIDKKSVLVPSNKNIHHPAITLPDEIKVLLRDINSIGERFRSNISIIFIFKIIPYVFVRSENIRLMRWNELDLEKGIWEIPKEKMKTHIDFVCPLSRQAVDIIKQIEPYSRHRSEFVFPSPSKNDRGVSGATLSDTLNKLGYQNKHTFHGFRSMFSTIAYEYHKEHGFHSDIIEACLAHK
;
A
#
# COMPACT_ATOMS: atom_id res chain seq x y z
N ILE A 1 -25.82 -16.39 11.22
CA ILE A 1 -24.89 -17.53 11.12
C ILE A 1 -24.80 -17.99 9.68
N ASN A 2 -25.88 -18.39 9.00
CA ASN A 2 -25.89 -18.91 7.61
C ASN A 2 -25.11 -18.07 6.58
N ILE A 3 -25.07 -16.72 6.73
CA ILE A 3 -24.30 -15.84 5.84
C ILE A 3 -22.79 -16.03 6.06
N LEU A 4 -22.37 -16.16 7.31
CA LEU A 4 -20.96 -16.36 7.66
C LEU A 4 -20.45 -17.71 7.16
N GLU A 5 -21.26 -18.77 7.32
CA GLU A 5 -20.96 -20.11 6.79
C GLU A 5 -20.81 -20.10 5.27
N LYS A 6 -21.75 -19.46 4.55
CA LYS A 6 -21.65 -19.33 3.08
C LYS A 6 -20.38 -18.61 2.63
N ILE A 7 -19.91 -17.62 3.38
CA ILE A 7 -18.69 -16.89 3.09
C ILE A 7 -17.46 -17.75 3.38
N GLN A 8 -17.44 -18.47 4.51
CA GLN A 8 -16.35 -19.38 4.86
C GLN A 8 -16.22 -20.53 3.86
N ASN A 9 -17.35 -21.10 3.40
CA ASN A 9 -17.38 -22.16 2.39
C ASN A 9 -16.79 -21.72 1.02
N LYS A 10 -16.73 -20.40 0.75
CA LYS A 10 -16.01 -19.83 -0.40
C LYS A 10 -14.50 -19.64 -0.16
N GLY A 11 -13.98 -20.05 0.99
CA GLY A 11 -12.57 -19.91 1.35
C GLY A 11 -12.15 -18.51 1.83
N VAL A 12 -13.10 -17.55 1.96
CA VAL A 12 -12.79 -16.15 2.36
C VAL A 12 -13.00 -15.92 3.86
N ILE A 13 -12.29 -16.70 4.68
CA ILE A 13 -12.43 -16.76 6.14
C ILE A 13 -12.28 -15.38 6.80
N GLU A 14 -11.25 -14.61 6.44
CA GLU A 14 -11.01 -13.27 6.99
C GLU A 14 -12.18 -12.31 6.73
N THR A 15 -12.85 -12.44 5.58
CA THR A 15 -14.04 -11.65 5.26
C THR A 15 -15.20 -11.99 6.19
N ALA A 16 -15.40 -13.27 6.55
CA ALA A 16 -16.41 -13.67 7.52
C ALA A 16 -16.17 -13.03 8.90
N HIS A 17 -14.91 -13.02 9.37
CA HIS A 17 -14.51 -12.35 10.62
C HIS A 17 -14.80 -10.85 10.59
N ARG A 18 -14.47 -10.17 9.47
CA ARG A 18 -14.74 -8.73 9.30
C ARG A 18 -16.22 -8.42 9.27
N ILE A 19 -17.03 -9.23 8.59
CA ILE A 19 -18.49 -9.05 8.53
C ILE A 19 -19.08 -9.21 9.93
N LEU A 20 -18.73 -10.24 10.69
CA LEU A 20 -19.22 -10.41 12.06
C LEU A 20 -18.83 -9.20 12.95
N SER A 21 -17.59 -8.71 12.83
CA SER A 21 -17.15 -7.52 13.55
C SER A 21 -17.94 -6.27 13.17
N LEU A 22 -18.24 -6.09 11.87
CA LEU A 22 -19.03 -4.95 11.39
C LEU A 22 -20.49 -5.05 11.88
N MET A 23 -21.11 -6.23 11.79
CA MET A 23 -22.45 -6.46 12.32
C MET A 23 -22.50 -6.11 13.82
N ASN A 24 -21.52 -6.58 14.61
CA ASN A 24 -21.47 -6.24 16.03
C ASN A 24 -21.42 -4.72 16.28
N LYS A 25 -20.64 -3.97 15.49
CA LYS A 25 -20.61 -2.50 15.59
C LYS A 25 -21.93 -1.85 15.24
N ILE A 26 -22.65 -2.34 14.21
CA ILE A 26 -23.97 -1.84 13.82
C ILE A 26 -24.97 -2.07 14.93
N TYR A 27 -25.01 -3.28 15.51
CA TYR A 27 -25.93 -3.61 16.59
C TYR A 27 -25.59 -2.84 17.87
N MET A 28 -24.31 -2.65 18.19
CA MET A 28 -23.90 -1.78 19.31
C MET A 28 -24.38 -0.35 19.12
N PHE A 29 -24.24 0.19 17.90
CA PHE A 29 -24.78 1.52 17.59
C PHE A 29 -26.30 1.58 17.75
N ALA A 30 -27.04 0.56 17.31
CA ALA A 30 -28.49 0.47 17.44
C ALA A 30 -28.92 0.44 18.92
N VAL A 31 -28.21 -0.29 19.79
CA VAL A 31 -28.43 -0.26 21.26
C VAL A 31 -28.15 1.13 21.82
N THR A 32 -27.02 1.75 21.44
CA THR A 32 -26.65 3.10 21.92
C THR A 32 -27.69 4.16 21.52
N LYS A 33 -28.37 3.96 20.39
CA LYS A 33 -29.46 4.83 19.90
C LYS A 33 -30.84 4.39 20.37
N GLU A 34 -30.91 3.40 21.25
CA GLU A 34 -32.17 2.85 21.79
C GLU A 34 -33.15 2.33 20.71
N TYR A 35 -32.61 1.96 19.51
CA TYR A 35 -33.40 1.34 18.45
C TYR A 35 -33.71 -0.13 18.73
N ILE A 36 -32.89 -0.80 19.52
CA ILE A 36 -33.03 -2.15 20.03
C ILE A 36 -32.53 -2.21 21.47
N GLU A 37 -33.07 -3.11 22.26
CA GLU A 37 -32.73 -3.27 23.67
C GLU A 37 -31.42 -4.03 23.87
N HIS A 38 -31.08 -4.95 22.97
CA HIS A 38 -29.98 -5.89 23.13
C HIS A 38 -29.24 -6.18 21.83
N ASN A 39 -27.90 -6.34 21.94
CA ASN A 39 -27.04 -6.71 20.82
C ASN A 39 -26.92 -8.25 20.70
N ILE A 40 -27.80 -8.89 19.94
CA ILE A 40 -27.82 -10.35 19.72
C ILE A 40 -26.54 -10.87 19.03
N ILE A 41 -25.74 -10.01 18.39
CA ILE A 41 -24.47 -10.40 17.76
C ILE A 41 -23.38 -10.59 18.80
N ALA A 42 -23.47 -9.91 19.95
CA ALA A 42 -22.51 -10.06 21.04
C ALA A 42 -22.58 -11.46 21.68
N ASP A 43 -23.74 -12.11 21.64
CA ASP A 43 -23.96 -13.45 22.21
C ASP A 43 -23.37 -14.58 21.34
N ILE A 44 -22.97 -14.26 20.11
CA ILE A 44 -22.41 -15.26 19.21
C ILE A 44 -20.99 -15.62 19.67
N ASP A 45 -20.80 -16.87 20.08
CA ASP A 45 -19.46 -17.41 20.30
C ASP A 45 -18.70 -17.50 18.96
N LYS A 46 -17.75 -16.61 18.78
CA LYS A 46 -16.94 -16.50 17.56
C LYS A 46 -16.16 -17.79 17.26
N LYS A 47 -15.75 -18.52 18.30
CA LYS A 47 -14.95 -19.74 18.15
C LYS A 47 -15.78 -20.91 17.64
N SER A 48 -17.09 -20.93 17.96
CA SER A 48 -17.99 -21.99 17.50
C SER A 48 -18.52 -21.76 16.08
N VAL A 49 -18.55 -20.49 15.62
CA VAL A 49 -19.18 -20.12 14.34
C VAL A 49 -18.13 -19.84 13.25
N LEU A 50 -16.94 -19.36 13.62
CA LEU A 50 -15.92 -18.98 12.66
C LEU A 50 -14.73 -19.93 12.70
N VAL A 51 -14.32 -20.38 11.51
CA VAL A 51 -13.03 -21.04 11.32
C VAL A 51 -11.92 -20.09 11.74
N PRO A 52 -10.88 -20.54 12.49
CA PRO A 52 -9.77 -19.69 12.87
C PRO A 52 -9.14 -19.00 11.65
N SER A 53 -9.03 -17.68 11.70
CA SER A 53 -8.33 -16.94 10.63
C SER A 53 -6.82 -17.03 10.85
N ASN A 54 -6.08 -17.36 9.81
CA ASN A 54 -4.62 -17.26 9.83
C ASN A 54 -4.24 -15.77 9.77
N LYS A 55 -4.19 -15.11 10.93
CA LYS A 55 -3.85 -13.68 11.08
C LYS A 55 -2.46 -13.31 10.54
N ASN A 56 -1.63 -14.28 10.23
CA ASN A 56 -0.24 -14.10 9.85
C ASN A 56 0.02 -14.21 8.34
N ILE A 57 -1.00 -14.03 7.50
CA ILE A 57 -0.75 -13.89 6.06
C ILE A 57 -0.20 -12.48 5.82
N HIS A 58 1.13 -12.34 5.93
CA HIS A 58 1.82 -11.15 5.49
C HIS A 58 1.66 -11.01 3.97
N HIS A 59 1.59 -9.77 3.49
CA HIS A 59 1.66 -9.53 2.05
C HIS A 59 2.98 -10.10 1.52
N PRO A 60 2.95 -10.93 0.46
CA PRO A 60 4.16 -11.47 -0.12
C PRO A 60 5.15 -10.35 -0.45
N ALA A 61 6.39 -10.52 0.00
CA ALA A 61 7.48 -9.59 -0.26
C ALA A 61 8.78 -10.36 -0.50
N ILE A 62 9.48 -9.99 -1.53
CA ILE A 62 10.84 -10.46 -1.81
C ILE A 62 11.79 -9.67 -0.91
N THR A 63 12.63 -10.38 -0.14
CA THR A 63 13.58 -9.77 0.82
C THR A 63 15.02 -10.25 0.61
N LEU A 64 15.23 -11.31 -0.18
CA LEU A 64 16.58 -11.81 -0.46
C LEU A 64 17.29 -10.91 -1.47
N PRO A 65 18.53 -10.47 -1.23
CA PRO A 65 19.26 -9.51 -2.06
C PRO A 65 19.34 -9.90 -3.54
N ASP A 66 19.57 -11.17 -3.86
CA ASP A 66 19.69 -11.61 -5.25
C ASP A 66 18.33 -11.61 -5.98
N GLU A 67 17.25 -11.96 -5.28
CA GLU A 67 15.90 -11.86 -5.85
C GLU A 67 15.47 -10.40 -6.03
N ILE A 68 15.88 -9.50 -5.14
CA ILE A 68 15.65 -8.06 -5.25
C ILE A 68 16.32 -7.50 -6.51
N LYS A 69 17.56 -7.90 -6.79
CA LYS A 69 18.27 -7.49 -8.02
C LYS A 69 17.48 -7.88 -9.27
N VAL A 70 16.90 -9.08 -9.28
CA VAL A 70 16.06 -9.55 -10.39
C VAL A 70 14.78 -8.73 -10.49
N LEU A 71 14.07 -8.52 -9.35
CA LEU A 71 12.86 -7.70 -9.29
C LEU A 71 13.10 -6.28 -9.81
N LEU A 72 14.18 -5.63 -9.39
CA LEU A 72 14.51 -4.26 -9.82
C LEU A 72 14.85 -4.20 -11.32
N ARG A 73 15.53 -5.21 -11.86
CA ARG A 73 15.80 -5.33 -13.30
C ARG A 73 14.50 -5.49 -14.10
N ASP A 74 13.61 -6.35 -13.64
CA ASP A 74 12.32 -6.59 -14.28
C ASP A 74 11.44 -5.34 -14.25
N ILE A 75 11.43 -4.59 -13.15
CA ILE A 75 10.73 -3.29 -13.03
C ILE A 75 11.26 -2.29 -14.07
N ASN A 76 12.57 -2.17 -14.21
CA ASN A 76 13.16 -1.26 -15.18
C ASN A 76 12.85 -1.64 -16.63
N SER A 77 12.56 -2.91 -16.90
CA SER A 77 12.19 -3.42 -18.23
C SER A 77 10.70 -3.28 -18.59
N ILE A 78 9.85 -2.76 -17.68
CA ILE A 78 8.39 -2.65 -17.90
C ILE A 78 8.07 -1.92 -19.21
N GLY A 79 8.75 -0.81 -19.49
CA GLY A 79 8.54 -0.02 -20.72
C GLY A 79 8.91 -0.75 -22.01
N GLU A 80 9.89 -1.63 -21.96
CA GLU A 80 10.36 -2.43 -23.09
C GLU A 80 9.51 -3.70 -23.29
N ARG A 81 9.16 -4.37 -22.19
CA ARG A 81 8.40 -5.64 -22.21
C ARG A 81 6.92 -5.46 -22.52
N PHE A 82 6.35 -4.34 -22.08
CA PHE A 82 4.92 -4.08 -22.18
C PHE A 82 4.67 -2.68 -22.75
N ARG A 83 3.60 -2.53 -23.53
CA ARG A 83 3.09 -1.19 -23.93
C ARG A 83 2.40 -0.52 -22.74
N SER A 84 3.18 -0.29 -21.67
CA SER A 84 2.66 0.29 -20.44
C SER A 84 2.55 1.81 -20.52
N ASN A 85 1.52 2.36 -19.86
CA ASN A 85 1.39 3.79 -19.70
C ASN A 85 2.59 4.36 -18.92
N ILE A 86 3.00 5.58 -19.27
CA ILE A 86 4.14 6.27 -18.68
C ILE A 86 4.03 6.36 -17.13
N SER A 87 2.83 6.63 -16.60
CA SER A 87 2.60 6.69 -15.15
C SER A 87 2.89 5.35 -14.45
N ILE A 88 2.57 4.21 -15.10
CA ILE A 88 2.84 2.88 -14.57
C ILE A 88 4.36 2.62 -14.54
N ILE A 89 5.06 2.99 -15.61
CA ILE A 89 6.52 2.82 -15.68
C ILE A 89 7.20 3.61 -14.57
N PHE A 90 6.83 4.87 -14.39
CA PHE A 90 7.50 5.75 -13.44
C PHE A 90 7.12 5.47 -11.98
N ILE A 91 5.88 5.03 -11.69
CA ILE A 91 5.51 4.65 -10.32
C ILE A 91 6.27 3.38 -9.87
N PHE A 92 6.57 2.46 -10.79
CA PHE A 92 7.42 1.31 -10.48
C PHE A 92 8.90 1.69 -10.35
N LYS A 93 9.38 2.68 -11.08
CA LYS A 93 10.75 3.20 -10.92
C LYS A 93 10.97 3.90 -9.58
N ILE A 94 9.98 4.63 -9.07
CA ILE A 94 10.13 5.40 -7.83
C ILE A 94 9.93 4.56 -6.56
N ILE A 95 9.10 3.50 -6.59
CA ILE A 95 8.72 2.77 -5.37
C ILE A 95 9.89 2.20 -4.58
N PRO A 96 11.05 1.79 -5.17
CA PRO A 96 12.19 1.35 -4.39
C PRO A 96 12.88 2.46 -3.57
N TYR A 97 12.55 3.71 -3.81
CA TYR A 97 13.17 4.88 -3.16
C TYR A 97 12.25 5.59 -2.17
N VAL A 98 10.97 5.16 -2.06
CA VAL A 98 9.97 5.84 -1.24
C VAL A 98 9.18 4.80 -0.45
N PHE A 99 9.26 4.86 0.88
CA PHE A 99 8.81 3.78 1.77
C PHE A 99 7.49 4.04 2.49
N VAL A 100 6.76 5.07 2.10
CA VAL A 100 5.41 5.34 2.59
C VAL A 100 4.39 4.32 2.06
N ARG A 101 3.15 4.39 2.50
CA ARG A 101 2.12 3.45 2.04
C ARG A 101 1.88 3.58 0.54
N SER A 102 1.64 2.45 -0.11
CA SER A 102 1.40 2.36 -1.56
C SER A 102 0.30 3.31 -2.05
N GLU A 103 -0.71 3.56 -1.24
CA GLU A 103 -1.78 4.51 -1.56
C GLU A 103 -1.27 5.95 -1.68
N ASN A 104 -0.38 6.37 -0.77
CA ASN A 104 0.20 7.70 -0.80
C ASN A 104 1.00 7.90 -2.10
N ILE A 105 1.82 6.92 -2.50
CA ILE A 105 2.64 7.00 -3.71
C ILE A 105 1.75 7.15 -4.96
N ARG A 106 0.73 6.30 -5.12
CA ARG A 106 -0.16 6.35 -6.28
C ARG A 106 -1.04 7.59 -6.34
N LEU A 107 -1.27 8.25 -5.20
CA LEU A 107 -2.05 9.48 -5.06
C LEU A 107 -1.17 10.72 -4.81
N MET A 108 0.14 10.64 -5.09
CA MET A 108 1.07 11.76 -5.00
C MET A 108 0.62 12.90 -5.91
N ARG A 109 0.60 14.13 -5.38
CA ARG A 109 0.21 15.33 -6.12
C ARG A 109 1.39 16.27 -6.31
N TRP A 110 1.36 17.05 -7.40
CA TRP A 110 2.39 18.03 -7.72
C TRP A 110 2.53 19.14 -6.68
N ASN A 111 1.42 19.58 -6.09
CA ASN A 111 1.40 20.62 -5.06
C ASN A 111 1.91 20.14 -3.68
N GLU A 112 2.20 18.86 -3.52
CA GLU A 112 2.78 18.28 -2.30
C GLU A 112 4.31 18.20 -2.38
N LEU A 113 4.92 18.57 -3.53
CA LEU A 113 6.34 18.36 -3.81
C LEU A 113 7.12 19.66 -3.82
N ASP A 114 8.18 19.72 -3.04
CA ASP A 114 9.28 20.69 -3.19
C ASP A 114 10.52 19.93 -3.72
N LEU A 115 10.66 19.93 -5.04
CA LEU A 115 11.75 19.19 -5.70
C LEU A 115 13.12 19.88 -5.57
N GLU A 116 13.17 21.16 -5.20
CA GLU A 116 14.42 21.88 -4.94
C GLU A 116 14.99 21.46 -3.58
N LYS A 117 14.12 21.36 -2.57
CA LYS A 117 14.49 20.86 -1.24
C LYS A 117 14.53 19.33 -1.15
N GLY A 118 14.01 18.61 -2.15
CA GLY A 118 13.89 17.15 -2.10
C GLY A 118 12.91 16.69 -1.03
N ILE A 119 11.73 17.31 -0.94
CA ILE A 119 10.73 17.06 0.08
C ILE A 119 9.38 16.74 -0.55
N TRP A 120 8.68 15.76 0.02
CA TRP A 120 7.27 15.48 -0.25
C TRP A 120 6.48 15.64 1.03
N GLU A 121 5.60 16.61 1.07
CA GLU A 121 4.69 16.90 2.18
C GLU A 121 3.36 16.16 1.99
N ILE A 122 3.12 15.12 2.79
CA ILE A 122 1.91 14.30 2.71
C ILE A 122 0.92 14.81 3.75
N PRO A 123 -0.24 15.37 3.34
CA PRO A 123 -1.21 15.91 4.27
C PRO A 123 -1.86 14.81 5.12
N LYS A 124 -2.23 15.16 6.34
CA LYS A 124 -2.80 14.26 7.36
C LYS A 124 -4.04 13.48 6.87
N GLU A 125 -4.81 14.03 5.95
CA GLU A 125 -5.99 13.40 5.36
C GLU A 125 -5.63 12.13 4.56
N LYS A 126 -4.41 12.06 4.04
CA LYS A 126 -3.86 10.90 3.34
C LYS A 126 -3.13 9.93 4.27
N MET A 127 -2.90 10.31 5.51
CA MET A 127 -2.15 9.51 6.47
C MET A 127 -3.07 8.73 7.40
N LYS A 128 -2.80 7.43 7.59
CA LYS A 128 -3.55 6.59 8.53
C LYS A 128 -3.45 7.10 9.97
N THR A 129 -2.38 7.83 10.29
CA THR A 129 -2.13 8.41 11.61
C THR A 129 -2.82 9.76 11.81
N HIS A 130 -3.44 10.34 10.76
CA HIS A 130 -4.03 11.68 10.76
C HIS A 130 -3.06 12.79 11.24
N ILE A 131 -1.77 12.64 10.90
CA ILE A 131 -0.71 13.62 11.17
C ILE A 131 0.00 13.88 9.85
N ASP A 132 0.31 15.15 9.55
CA ASP A 132 1.11 15.53 8.39
C ASP A 132 2.46 14.84 8.43
N PHE A 133 2.93 14.40 7.28
CA PHE A 133 4.19 13.67 7.19
C PHE A 133 5.09 14.27 6.11
N VAL A 134 6.30 14.63 6.51
CA VAL A 134 7.35 15.11 5.59
C VAL A 134 8.23 13.92 5.20
N CYS A 135 8.18 13.53 3.93
CA CYS A 135 8.97 12.45 3.36
C CYS A 135 10.19 13.04 2.63
N PRO A 136 11.41 12.85 3.13
CA PRO A 136 12.61 13.21 2.37
C PRO A 136 12.71 12.37 1.10
N LEU A 137 13.02 13.00 -0.01
CA LEU A 137 13.22 12.34 -1.30
C LEU A 137 14.73 12.24 -1.60
N SER A 138 15.18 11.05 -1.93
CA SER A 138 16.54 10.86 -2.44
C SER A 138 16.72 11.57 -3.80
N ARG A 139 17.98 11.86 -4.18
CA ARG A 139 18.28 12.42 -5.51
C ARG A 139 17.66 11.57 -6.62
N GLN A 140 17.74 10.25 -6.52
CA GLN A 140 17.16 9.31 -7.49
C GLN A 140 15.63 9.47 -7.58
N ALA A 141 14.93 9.62 -6.44
CA ALA A 141 13.48 9.84 -6.44
C ALA A 141 13.12 11.18 -7.10
N VAL A 142 13.85 12.25 -6.78
CA VAL A 142 13.67 13.57 -7.40
C VAL A 142 13.88 13.50 -8.91
N ASP A 143 14.93 12.84 -9.38
CA ASP A 143 15.23 12.69 -10.80
C ASP A 143 14.14 11.91 -11.54
N ILE A 144 13.58 10.87 -10.93
CA ILE A 144 12.44 10.12 -11.48
C ILE A 144 11.20 11.01 -11.59
N ILE A 145 10.92 11.82 -10.57
CA ILE A 145 9.79 12.75 -10.58
C ILE A 145 9.95 13.82 -11.65
N LYS A 146 11.14 14.40 -11.79
CA LYS A 146 11.46 15.37 -12.85
C LYS A 146 11.30 14.77 -14.25
N GLN A 147 11.64 13.49 -14.45
CA GLN A 147 11.47 12.82 -15.75
C GLN A 147 10.00 12.62 -16.14
N ILE A 148 9.07 12.41 -15.20
CA ILE A 148 7.65 12.27 -15.50
C ILE A 148 6.94 13.63 -15.62
N GLU A 149 7.48 14.69 -15.06
CA GLU A 149 6.87 16.02 -15.02
C GLU A 149 6.34 16.50 -16.39
N PRO A 150 7.13 16.42 -17.51
CA PRO A 150 6.66 16.86 -18.83
C PRO A 150 5.43 16.09 -19.33
N TYR A 151 5.20 14.88 -18.83
CA TYR A 151 4.11 13.99 -19.29
C TYR A 151 2.84 14.11 -18.45
N SER A 152 2.89 14.63 -17.22
CA SER A 152 1.74 14.59 -16.32
C SER A 152 1.36 15.95 -15.71
N ARG A 153 2.32 16.84 -15.38
CA ARG A 153 2.04 18.08 -14.63
C ARG A 153 1.09 19.05 -15.35
N HIS A 154 1.15 19.12 -16.67
CA HIS A 154 0.30 20.02 -17.46
C HIS A 154 -1.14 19.54 -17.62
N ARG A 155 -1.43 18.25 -17.31
CA ARG A 155 -2.74 17.62 -17.55
C ARG A 155 -3.41 17.03 -16.33
N SER A 156 -2.71 16.92 -15.21
CA SER A 156 -3.20 16.28 -13.99
C SER A 156 -2.58 16.89 -12.74
N GLU A 157 -3.35 16.94 -11.66
CA GLU A 157 -2.83 17.26 -10.34
C GLU A 157 -1.98 16.11 -9.75
N PHE A 158 -2.15 14.87 -10.26
CA PHE A 158 -1.41 13.71 -9.82
C PHE A 158 -0.09 13.57 -10.59
N VAL A 159 0.96 13.19 -9.86
CA VAL A 159 2.27 12.85 -10.47
C VAL A 159 2.12 11.60 -11.36
N PHE A 160 1.31 10.64 -10.92
CA PHE A 160 1.03 9.39 -11.62
C PHE A 160 -0.47 9.28 -11.96
N PRO A 161 -0.96 10.03 -12.97
CA PRO A 161 -2.36 9.96 -13.35
C PRO A 161 -2.74 8.60 -13.91
N SER A 162 -4.01 8.21 -13.71
CA SER A 162 -4.56 6.99 -14.29
C SER A 162 -4.45 7.00 -15.83
N PRO A 163 -4.16 5.85 -16.47
CA PRO A 163 -4.16 5.74 -17.92
C PRO A 163 -5.48 6.13 -18.58
N SER A 164 -6.60 5.95 -17.89
CA SER A 164 -7.94 6.19 -18.41
C SER A 164 -8.51 7.56 -18.08
N LYS A 165 -8.04 8.22 -17.00
CA LYS A 165 -8.57 9.51 -16.52
C LYS A 165 -7.49 10.33 -15.82
N ASN A 166 -7.42 11.62 -16.14
CA ASN A 166 -6.43 12.53 -15.56
C ASN A 166 -6.82 13.05 -14.16
N ASP A 167 -8.08 12.89 -13.74
CA ASP A 167 -8.65 13.35 -12.48
C ASP A 167 -8.42 12.40 -11.29
N ARG A 168 -7.68 11.29 -11.51
CA ARG A 168 -7.34 10.32 -10.48
C ARG A 168 -5.96 9.72 -10.69
N GLY A 169 -5.33 9.24 -9.62
CA GLY A 169 -4.08 8.48 -9.66
C GLY A 169 -4.26 7.04 -10.18
N VAL A 170 -3.15 6.38 -10.49
CA VAL A 170 -3.13 4.96 -10.89
C VAL A 170 -3.82 4.09 -9.85
N SER A 171 -4.65 3.14 -10.28
CA SER A 171 -5.37 2.25 -9.37
C SER A 171 -4.44 1.17 -8.78
N GLY A 172 -4.74 0.73 -7.54
CA GLY A 172 -4.00 -0.38 -6.92
C GLY A 172 -4.13 -1.68 -7.72
N ALA A 173 -5.28 -1.93 -8.36
CA ALA A 173 -5.49 -3.09 -9.22
C ALA A 173 -4.53 -3.08 -10.42
N THR A 174 -4.36 -1.92 -11.09
CA THR A 174 -3.42 -1.76 -12.21
C THR A 174 -1.98 -2.11 -11.79
N LEU A 175 -1.56 -1.71 -10.60
CA LEU A 175 -0.21 -2.01 -10.10
C LEU A 175 -0.06 -3.50 -9.78
N SER A 176 -1.08 -4.12 -9.18
CA SER A 176 -1.09 -5.57 -8.92
C SER A 176 -1.05 -6.37 -10.21
N ASP A 177 -1.85 -5.99 -11.20
CA ASP A 177 -1.88 -6.65 -12.52
C ASP A 177 -0.53 -6.53 -13.24
N THR A 178 0.17 -5.39 -13.10
CA THR A 178 1.50 -5.21 -13.68
C THR A 178 2.52 -6.15 -13.04
N LEU A 179 2.53 -6.29 -11.70
CA LEU A 179 3.38 -7.26 -11.01
C LEU A 179 3.05 -8.71 -11.40
N ASN A 180 1.77 -9.04 -11.54
CA ASN A 180 1.34 -10.36 -11.98
C ASN A 180 1.85 -10.68 -13.38
N LYS A 181 1.78 -9.72 -14.32
CA LYS A 181 2.33 -9.85 -15.69
C LYS A 181 3.85 -10.04 -15.72
N LEU A 182 4.55 -9.43 -14.76
CA LEU A 182 6.00 -9.64 -14.58
C LEU A 182 6.35 -11.01 -13.97
N GLY A 183 5.35 -11.81 -13.53
CA GLY A 183 5.58 -13.13 -12.92
C GLY A 183 5.72 -13.10 -11.40
N TYR A 184 5.34 -12.01 -10.74
CA TYR A 184 5.43 -11.85 -9.28
C TYR A 184 4.11 -12.14 -8.56
N GLN A 185 3.12 -12.75 -9.21
CA GLN A 185 1.89 -13.19 -8.55
C GLN A 185 2.22 -14.08 -7.33
N ASN A 186 1.65 -13.77 -6.18
CA ASN A 186 1.90 -14.44 -4.89
C ASN A 186 3.35 -14.41 -4.38
N LYS A 187 4.27 -13.71 -5.06
CA LYS A 187 5.68 -13.57 -4.65
C LYS A 187 5.99 -12.18 -4.11
N HIS A 188 5.44 -11.15 -4.75
CA HIS A 188 5.65 -9.76 -4.35
C HIS A 188 4.43 -8.92 -4.67
N THR A 189 4.07 -8.01 -3.76
CA THR A 189 2.97 -7.06 -3.95
C THR A 189 3.51 -5.64 -4.02
N PHE A 190 2.69 -4.69 -4.51
CA PHE A 190 3.09 -3.29 -4.47
C PHE A 190 3.32 -2.79 -3.02
N HIS A 191 2.59 -3.31 -2.05
CA HIS A 191 2.86 -3.07 -0.62
C HIS A 191 4.11 -3.81 -0.12
N GLY A 192 4.49 -4.90 -0.77
CA GLY A 192 5.68 -5.70 -0.46
C GLY A 192 7.00 -4.92 -0.55
N PHE A 193 7.10 -3.86 -1.38
CA PHE A 193 8.28 -2.98 -1.41
C PHE A 193 8.56 -2.32 -0.06
N ARG A 194 7.51 -1.93 0.66
CA ARG A 194 7.65 -1.37 2.00
C ARG A 194 8.14 -2.42 3.02
N SER A 195 7.61 -3.65 2.93
CA SER A 195 8.10 -4.78 3.76
C SER A 195 9.53 -5.14 3.40
N MET A 196 9.88 -5.16 2.11
CA MET A 196 11.25 -5.35 1.62
C MET A 196 12.21 -4.32 2.23
N PHE A 197 11.88 -3.02 2.16
CA PHE A 197 12.69 -1.98 2.79
C PHE A 197 12.85 -2.21 4.30
N SER A 198 11.74 -2.44 5.01
CA SER A 198 11.78 -2.65 6.46
C SER A 198 12.71 -3.81 6.82
N THR A 199 12.57 -4.98 6.16
CA THR A 199 13.41 -6.15 6.41
C THR A 199 14.89 -5.83 6.18
N ILE A 200 15.24 -5.28 5.01
CA ILE A 200 16.63 -4.96 4.66
C ILE A 200 17.21 -3.92 5.61
N ALA A 201 16.47 -2.85 5.90
CA ALA A 201 16.95 -1.81 6.80
C ALA A 201 17.26 -2.35 8.20
N TYR A 202 16.45 -3.29 8.71
CA TYR A 202 16.75 -3.92 9.99
C TYR A 202 17.88 -4.96 9.91
N GLU A 203 17.98 -5.74 8.84
CA GLU A 203 19.06 -6.73 8.67
C GLU A 203 20.43 -6.07 8.55
N TYR A 204 20.52 -4.97 7.81
CA TYR A 204 21.77 -4.25 7.54
C TYR A 204 21.99 -3.03 8.45
N HIS A 205 21.30 -3.00 9.62
CA HIS A 205 21.41 -1.85 10.54
C HIS A 205 22.83 -1.59 11.04
N LYS A 206 23.66 -2.62 11.13
CA LYS A 206 25.07 -2.49 11.55
C LYS A 206 25.95 -1.83 10.48
N GLU A 207 25.65 -2.05 9.19
CA GLU A 207 26.40 -1.48 8.08
C GLU A 207 26.05 0.00 7.86
N HIS A 208 24.78 0.38 7.88
CA HIS A 208 24.40 1.78 7.66
C HIS A 208 24.37 2.62 8.94
N GLY A 209 24.39 2.00 10.12
CA GLY A 209 24.49 2.69 11.41
C GLY A 209 23.27 3.49 11.84
N PHE A 210 22.14 3.41 11.13
CA PHE A 210 20.92 4.13 11.51
C PHE A 210 20.19 3.41 12.64
N HIS A 211 19.74 4.19 13.63
CA HIS A 211 18.91 3.69 14.72
C HIS A 211 17.52 3.27 14.20
N SER A 212 16.88 2.33 14.91
CA SER A 212 15.53 1.83 14.57
C SER A 212 14.50 2.94 14.38
N ASP A 213 14.59 4.02 15.17
CA ASP A 213 13.66 5.15 15.08
C ASP A 213 13.71 5.86 13.71
N ILE A 214 14.88 5.89 13.07
CA ILE A 214 15.03 6.43 11.71
C ILE A 214 14.33 5.52 10.70
N ILE A 215 14.47 4.20 10.85
CA ILE A 215 13.80 3.22 9.98
C ILE A 215 12.28 3.37 10.13
N GLU A 216 11.78 3.43 11.37
CA GLU A 216 10.36 3.62 11.64
C GLU A 216 9.84 4.99 11.13
N ALA A 217 10.66 6.05 11.24
CA ALA A 217 10.34 7.35 10.67
C ALA A 217 10.20 7.29 9.15
N CYS A 218 11.11 6.60 8.43
CA CYS A 218 11.00 6.39 6.97
C CYS A 218 9.71 5.65 6.59
N LEU A 219 9.22 4.77 7.45
CA LEU A 219 7.97 4.05 7.29
C LEU A 219 6.74 4.86 7.73
N ALA A 220 6.88 6.10 8.20
CA ALA A 220 5.82 6.88 8.81
C ALA A 220 5.03 6.09 9.88
N HIS A 221 5.76 5.31 10.70
CA HIS A 221 5.29 4.73 11.94
C HIS A 221 5.48 5.72 13.09
N LYS A 222 4.68 5.56 14.15
CA LYS A 222 4.83 6.30 15.40
C LYS A 222 5.67 5.51 16.38
#